data_db8b6141d708f76b124053c4c922a99c
#
_entry.id   db8b6141d708f76b124053c4c922a99c
#
_cell.length_a   1.000
_cell.length_b   1.000
_cell.length_c   1.000
_cell.angle_alpha   90.00
_cell.angle_beta   90.00
_cell.angle_gamma   90.00
#
_symmetry.space_group_name_H-M   'P 1'
#
loop_
_entity.id
_entity.type
_entity.pdbx_description
1 polymer ?
#
loop_
_entity_poly.entity_id
_entity_poly.type
_entity_poly.pdbx_seq_one_letter_code
_entity_poly.pdbx_strand_id
1 'polypeptide(L)'
;MSAVPLLEVERLTMRFGGLIAVDGLSFTAYAREITAIIGPNGAGKTTVFNCLTGFYKPSIGRLTVAAPGGAFLLERMEGFRIAQRAGVARTFQNIRLFAGMTVLENLIVAQHNRLMRASGFSIAGLLGLGV
;
A
#
# COMPACT_ATOMS: atom_id res chain seq x y z
N MET A 1 27.09 -3.20 7.95
CA MET A 1 26.27 -2.65 6.86
C MET A 1 25.21 -1.74 7.47
N SER A 2 25.13 -0.51 7.01
CA SER A 2 24.05 0.38 7.43
C SER A 2 22.72 -0.12 6.86
N ALA A 3 21.70 -0.23 7.69
CA ALA A 3 20.36 -0.54 7.26
C ALA A 3 19.84 0.59 6.35
N VAL A 4 19.19 0.22 5.24
CA VAL A 4 18.64 1.19 4.29
C VAL A 4 17.19 1.51 4.69
N PRO A 5 16.85 2.76 5.02
CA PRO A 5 15.48 3.14 5.29
C PRO A 5 14.60 2.89 4.07
N LEU A 6 13.51 2.17 4.26
CA LEU A 6 12.51 1.88 3.23
C LEU A 6 11.27 2.73 3.40
N LEU A 7 10.80 2.87 4.64
CA LEU A 7 9.65 3.69 5.01
C LEU A 7 10.03 4.57 6.20
N GLU A 8 9.81 5.84 6.06
CA GLU A 8 9.97 6.82 7.15
C GLU A 8 8.62 7.48 7.44
N VAL A 9 8.19 7.35 8.67
CA VAL A 9 6.96 7.97 9.19
C VAL A 9 7.36 9.03 10.19
N GLU A 10 6.96 10.28 9.93
CA GLU A 10 7.31 11.43 10.74
C GLU A 10 6.04 12.11 11.28
N ARG A 11 5.86 12.08 12.59
CA ARG A 11 4.78 12.78 13.33
C ARG A 11 3.39 12.49 12.77
N LEU A 12 3.13 11.24 12.37
CA LEU A 12 1.82 10.83 11.88
C LEU A 12 0.75 11.11 12.92
N THR A 13 -0.20 11.96 12.57
CA THR A 13 -1.37 12.27 13.39
C THR A 13 -2.62 12.11 12.54
N MET A 14 -3.59 11.38 13.06
CA MET A 14 -4.88 11.19 12.42
C MET A 14 -6.00 11.54 13.39
N ARG A 15 -6.84 12.47 12.97
CA ARG A 15 -8.00 12.95 13.72
C ARG A 15 -9.28 12.64 12.97
N PHE A 16 -10.28 12.19 13.71
CA PHE A 16 -11.64 12.02 13.24
C PHE A 16 -12.55 12.92 14.10
N GLY A 17 -12.86 14.13 13.60
CA GLY A 17 -13.57 15.12 14.40
C GLY A 17 -12.80 15.46 15.68
N GLY A 18 -13.40 15.23 16.84
CA GLY A 18 -12.76 15.44 18.14
C GLY A 18 -11.89 14.30 18.64
N LEU A 19 -11.86 13.16 17.93
CA LEU A 19 -11.08 11.99 18.32
C LEU A 19 -9.70 11.98 17.63
N ILE A 20 -8.65 11.85 18.42
CA ILE A 20 -7.29 11.63 17.91
C ILE A 20 -7.03 10.13 17.94
N ALA A 21 -7.00 9.51 16.77
CA ALA A 21 -6.78 8.05 16.63
C ALA A 21 -5.29 7.69 16.66
N VAL A 22 -4.44 8.55 16.11
CA VAL A 22 -2.97 8.45 16.14
C VAL A 22 -2.42 9.83 16.42
N ASP A 23 -1.50 9.95 17.35
CA ASP A 23 -0.93 11.22 17.79
C ASP A 23 0.59 11.22 17.73
N GLY A 24 1.14 11.90 16.72
CA GLY A 24 2.56 12.17 16.59
C GLY A 24 3.46 10.95 16.45
N LEU A 25 2.98 9.86 15.84
CA LEU A 25 3.75 8.62 15.67
C LEU A 25 4.89 8.81 14.68
N SER A 26 6.09 8.47 15.11
CA SER A 26 7.28 8.44 14.24
C SER A 26 7.99 7.12 14.34
N PHE A 27 8.36 6.53 13.20
CA PHE A 27 9.18 5.33 13.14
C PHE A 27 9.80 5.18 11.76
N THR A 28 10.81 4.32 11.67
CA THR A 28 11.46 3.95 10.41
C THR A 28 11.41 2.44 10.24
N ALA A 29 11.02 1.98 9.06
CA ALA A 29 11.12 0.58 8.67
C ALA A 29 12.23 0.44 7.62
N TYR A 30 13.07 -0.58 7.78
CA TYR A 30 14.24 -0.78 6.95
C TYR A 30 14.04 -1.88 5.91
N ALA A 31 14.78 -1.80 4.83
CA ALA A 31 14.73 -2.79 3.76
C ALA A 31 15.18 -4.17 4.27
N ARG A 32 14.45 -5.20 3.85
CA ARG A 32 14.70 -6.62 4.19
C ARG A 32 14.54 -6.96 5.67
N GLU A 33 13.79 -6.14 6.40
CA GLU A 33 13.43 -6.39 7.78
C GLU A 33 11.91 -6.48 7.94
N ILE A 34 11.48 -7.16 8.98
CA ILE A 34 10.08 -7.18 9.42
C ILE A 34 9.94 -6.17 10.55
N THR A 35 9.14 -5.14 10.33
CA THR A 35 8.79 -4.17 11.35
C THR A 35 7.38 -4.43 11.85
N ALA A 36 7.20 -4.57 13.16
CA ALA A 36 5.91 -4.83 13.79
C ALA A 36 5.39 -3.60 14.53
N ILE A 37 4.09 -3.34 14.40
CA ILE A 37 3.36 -2.34 15.18
C ILE A 37 2.51 -3.12 16.20
N ILE A 38 2.81 -2.94 17.48
CA ILE A 38 2.16 -3.64 18.59
C ILE A 38 1.38 -2.64 19.45
N GLY A 39 0.28 -3.12 19.99
CA GLY A 39 -0.57 -2.36 20.91
C GLY A 39 -1.90 -3.05 21.15
N PRO A 40 -2.64 -2.64 22.18
CA PRO A 40 -3.98 -3.18 22.45
C PRO A 40 -4.98 -2.79 21.35
N ASN A 41 -6.14 -3.47 21.34
CA ASN A 41 -7.25 -3.09 20.46
C ASN A 41 -7.69 -1.64 20.76
N GLY A 42 -7.90 -0.86 19.71
CA GLY A 42 -8.23 0.56 19.81
C GLY A 42 -7.02 1.49 19.94
N ALA A 43 -5.78 0.98 19.91
CA ALA A 43 -4.56 1.81 19.98
C ALA A 43 -4.24 2.59 18.69
N GLY A 44 -5.00 2.35 17.60
CA GLY A 44 -4.79 3.04 16.32
C GLY A 44 -3.94 2.30 15.30
N LYS A 45 -3.58 1.03 15.53
CA LYS A 45 -2.78 0.22 14.60
C LYS A 45 -3.36 0.18 13.18
N THR A 46 -4.65 -0.13 13.07
CA THR A 46 -5.36 -0.17 11.78
C THR A 46 -5.39 1.21 11.12
N THR A 47 -5.52 2.27 11.89
CA THR A 47 -5.49 3.65 11.39
C THR A 47 -4.13 3.98 10.77
N VAL A 48 -3.02 3.55 11.38
CA VAL A 48 -1.68 3.68 10.81
C VAL A 48 -1.59 2.99 9.45
N PHE A 49 -2.04 1.73 9.35
CA PHE A 49 -2.06 1.00 8.07
C PHE A 49 -2.98 1.65 7.03
N ASN A 50 -4.11 2.20 7.45
CA ASN A 50 -5.01 2.92 6.55
C ASN A 50 -4.35 4.21 6.01
N CYS A 51 -3.56 4.90 6.79
CA CYS A 51 -2.78 6.05 6.33
C CYS A 51 -1.66 5.64 5.36
N LEU A 52 -0.94 4.56 5.67
CA LEU A 52 0.15 4.07 4.82
C LEU A 52 -0.33 3.55 3.46
N THR A 53 -1.55 3.06 3.39
CA THR A 53 -2.14 2.48 2.17
C THR A 53 -3.10 3.43 1.44
N GLY A 54 -3.24 4.66 1.91
CA GLY A 54 -4.01 5.71 1.25
C GLY A 54 -5.53 5.65 1.46
N PHE A 55 -6.02 4.81 2.36
CA PHE A 55 -7.44 4.82 2.74
C PHE A 55 -7.81 6.08 3.53
N TYR A 56 -6.88 6.59 4.33
CA TYR A 56 -6.99 7.85 5.01
C TYR A 56 -5.82 8.75 4.67
N LYS A 57 -6.09 10.04 4.52
CA LYS A 57 -5.02 11.04 4.46
C LYS A 57 -4.71 11.48 5.88
N PRO A 58 -3.44 11.43 6.32
CA PRO A 58 -3.06 11.92 7.64
C PRO A 58 -3.46 13.38 7.83
N SER A 59 -3.89 13.72 9.03
CA SER A 59 -4.16 15.11 9.39
C SER A 59 -2.86 15.91 9.47
N ILE A 60 -1.80 15.28 9.99
CA ILE A 60 -0.45 15.83 10.09
C ILE A 60 0.54 14.70 9.87
N GLY A 61 1.69 15.02 9.33
CA GLY A 61 2.81 14.10 9.23
C GLY A 61 3.28 13.86 7.80
N ARG A 62 4.41 13.17 7.70
CA ARG A 62 5.04 12.81 6.43
C ARG A 62 5.28 11.31 6.39
N LEU A 63 4.91 10.69 5.29
CA LEU A 63 5.06 9.27 5.03
C LEU A 63 5.90 9.11 3.77
N THR A 64 7.18 8.81 3.91
CA THR A 64 8.11 8.69 2.78
C THR A 64 8.48 7.24 2.54
N VAL A 65 8.32 6.78 1.31
CA VAL A 65 8.76 5.45 0.85
C VAL A 65 9.85 5.59 -0.19
N ALA A 66 10.95 4.88 0.01
CA ALA A 66 11.98 4.70 -1.00
C ALA A 66 11.59 3.58 -1.97
N ALA A 67 11.52 3.89 -3.25
CA ALA A 67 11.18 2.94 -4.31
C ALA A 67 12.18 3.10 -5.48
N PRO A 68 12.25 2.14 -6.43
CA PRO A 68 13.20 2.21 -7.55
C PRO A 68 13.09 3.49 -8.38
N GLY A 69 11.92 4.13 -8.44
CA GLY A 69 11.71 5.40 -9.14
C GLY A 69 12.04 6.65 -8.32
N GLY A 70 12.54 6.51 -7.10
CA GLY A 70 12.84 7.61 -6.17
C GLY A 70 12.04 7.54 -4.87
N ALA A 71 12.00 8.63 -4.12
CA ALA A 71 11.21 8.73 -2.90
C ALA A 71 9.78 9.23 -3.20
N PHE A 72 8.79 8.59 -2.59
CA PHE A 72 7.38 8.96 -2.73
C PHE A 72 6.81 9.42 -1.40
N LEU A 73 6.06 10.52 -1.43
CA LEU A 73 5.31 11.02 -0.28
C LEU A 73 3.90 10.43 -0.32
N LEU A 74 3.64 9.43 0.51
CA LEU A 74 2.39 8.68 0.49
C LEU A 74 1.17 9.53 0.83
N GLU A 75 1.33 10.49 1.73
CA GLU A 75 0.27 11.42 2.13
C GLU A 75 -0.23 12.32 0.99
N ARG A 76 0.54 12.42 -0.10
CA ARG A 76 0.18 13.19 -1.30
C ARG A 76 -0.32 12.34 -2.45
N MET A 77 -0.33 11.02 -2.28
CA MET A 77 -0.71 10.07 -3.31
C MET A 77 -2.13 9.55 -3.09
N GLU A 78 -2.81 9.25 -4.18
CA GLU A 78 -4.05 8.47 -4.14
C GLU A 78 -3.75 6.99 -3.88
N GLY A 79 -4.64 6.29 -3.17
CA GLY A 79 -4.40 4.93 -2.71
C GLY A 79 -3.97 3.95 -3.81
N PHE A 80 -4.60 4.00 -4.99
CA PHE A 80 -4.22 3.12 -6.11
C PHE A 80 -2.81 3.42 -6.65
N ARG A 81 -2.37 4.68 -6.58
CA ARG A 81 -1.01 5.09 -7.00
C ARG A 81 0.05 4.65 -6.01
N ILE A 82 -0.29 4.58 -4.73
CA ILE A 82 0.60 4.04 -3.69
C ILE A 82 0.95 2.59 -4.01
N ALA A 83 -0.02 1.77 -4.33
CA ALA A 83 0.22 0.39 -4.75
C ALA A 83 0.99 0.29 -6.06
N GLN A 84 0.64 1.11 -7.04
CA GLN A 84 1.17 1.03 -8.40
C GLN A 84 2.58 1.61 -8.54
N ARG A 85 2.87 2.75 -7.90
CA ARG A 85 4.13 3.49 -8.05
C ARG A 85 5.08 3.30 -6.87
N ALA A 86 4.58 3.42 -5.64
CA ALA A 86 5.40 3.25 -4.45
C ALA A 86 5.63 1.77 -4.09
N GLY A 87 4.90 0.85 -4.71
CA GLY A 87 5.08 -0.59 -4.50
C GLY A 87 4.59 -1.08 -3.14
N VAL A 88 3.72 -0.32 -2.48
CA VAL A 88 3.14 -0.70 -1.19
C VAL A 88 1.93 -1.59 -1.43
N ALA A 89 1.97 -2.81 -0.92
CA ALA A 89 0.86 -3.75 -0.98
C ALA A 89 0.32 -4.03 0.43
N ARG A 90 -0.95 -4.33 0.52
CA ARG A 90 -1.61 -4.66 1.78
C ARG A 90 -2.35 -5.99 1.69
N THR A 91 -2.19 -6.82 2.70
CA THR A 91 -3.08 -7.95 2.94
C THR A 91 -4.26 -7.49 3.76
N PHE A 92 -5.47 -7.93 3.39
CA PHE A 92 -6.69 -7.58 4.09
C PHE A 92 -7.11 -8.72 5.02
N GLN A 93 -7.70 -8.37 6.15
CA GLN A 93 -8.17 -9.33 7.15
C GLN A 93 -9.31 -10.21 6.60
N ASN A 94 -10.19 -9.64 5.79
CA ASN A 94 -11.28 -10.34 5.14
C ASN A 94 -10.94 -10.57 3.67
N ILE A 95 -10.60 -11.80 3.34
CA ILE A 95 -10.31 -12.20 1.96
C ILE A 95 -11.63 -12.50 1.28
N ARG A 96 -11.88 -11.86 0.13
CA ARG A 96 -13.02 -12.17 -0.74
C ARG A 96 -12.48 -12.70 -2.06
N LEU A 97 -12.80 -13.93 -2.34
CA LEU A 97 -12.55 -14.56 -3.63
C LEU A 97 -13.79 -14.45 -4.51
N PHE A 98 -13.60 -14.51 -5.80
CA PHE A 98 -14.70 -14.65 -6.76
C PHE A 98 -15.17 -16.10 -6.74
N ALA A 99 -16.26 -16.38 -6.03
CA ALA A 99 -16.75 -17.73 -5.79
C ALA A 99 -17.19 -18.48 -7.06
N GLY A 100 -17.58 -17.74 -8.11
CA GLY A 100 -17.94 -18.30 -9.40
C GLY A 100 -16.76 -18.59 -10.34
N MET A 101 -15.52 -18.29 -9.91
CA MET A 101 -14.31 -18.49 -10.67
C MET A 101 -13.48 -19.63 -10.10
N THR A 102 -12.72 -20.30 -10.94
CA THR A 102 -11.74 -21.30 -10.53
C THR A 102 -10.58 -20.66 -9.76
N VAL A 103 -9.77 -21.46 -9.09
CA VAL A 103 -8.55 -20.99 -8.41
C VAL A 103 -7.62 -20.29 -9.39
N LEU A 104 -7.44 -20.86 -10.57
CA LEU A 104 -6.58 -20.29 -11.61
C LEU A 104 -7.08 -18.91 -12.06
N GLU A 105 -8.38 -18.77 -12.30
CA GLU A 105 -8.98 -17.49 -12.69
C GLU A 105 -8.82 -16.43 -11.61
N ASN A 106 -9.01 -16.78 -10.34
CA ASN A 106 -8.74 -15.87 -9.20
C ASN A 106 -7.26 -15.40 -9.18
N LEU A 107 -6.31 -16.31 -9.44
CA LEU A 107 -4.89 -15.96 -9.50
C LEU A 107 -4.57 -15.05 -10.71
N ILE A 108 -5.19 -15.29 -11.85
CA ILE A 108 -5.03 -14.46 -13.05
C ILE A 108 -5.56 -13.04 -12.78
N VAL A 109 -6.73 -12.91 -12.15
CA VAL A 109 -7.29 -11.62 -11.77
C VAL A 109 -6.36 -10.87 -10.81
N ALA A 110 -5.75 -11.57 -9.85
CA ALA A 110 -4.79 -10.96 -8.92
C ALA A 110 -3.53 -10.41 -9.63
N GLN A 111 -3.18 -10.95 -10.79
CA GLN A 111 -2.04 -10.49 -11.60
C GLN A 111 -2.43 -9.50 -12.71
N HIS A 112 -3.66 -9.03 -12.73
CA HIS A 112 -4.22 -8.20 -13.80
C HIS A 112 -3.28 -7.07 -14.25
N ASN A 113 -2.74 -6.29 -13.32
CA ASN A 113 -1.87 -5.16 -13.65
C ASN A 113 -0.56 -5.60 -14.35
N ARG A 114 0.00 -6.74 -13.97
CA ARG A 114 1.21 -7.29 -14.62
C ARG A 114 0.91 -7.78 -16.02
N LEU A 115 -0.21 -8.49 -16.18
CA LEU A 115 -0.65 -9.03 -17.46
C LEU A 115 -0.99 -7.90 -18.44
N MET A 116 -1.68 -6.86 -17.99
CA MET A 116 -2.00 -5.70 -18.81
C MET A 116 -0.74 -4.98 -19.29
N ARG A 117 0.27 -4.83 -18.42
CA ARG A 117 1.55 -4.23 -18.82
C ARG A 117 2.32 -5.10 -19.79
N ALA A 118 2.33 -6.42 -19.59
CA ALA A 118 3.01 -7.36 -20.46
C ALA A 118 2.37 -7.42 -21.87
N SER A 119 1.05 -7.26 -21.95
CA SER A 119 0.31 -7.19 -23.23
C SER A 119 0.41 -5.83 -23.93
N GLY A 120 1.17 -4.88 -23.37
CA GLY A 120 1.40 -3.55 -23.94
C GLY A 120 0.16 -2.67 -24.04
N PHE A 121 -0.90 -2.98 -23.27
CA PHE A 121 -2.20 -2.31 -23.37
C PHE A 121 -2.76 -2.29 -24.79
N SER A 122 -2.30 -3.17 -25.66
CA SER A 122 -2.72 -3.17 -27.05
C SER A 122 -4.10 -3.82 -27.18
N ILE A 123 -4.97 -3.15 -27.94
CA ILE A 123 -6.27 -3.69 -28.37
C ILE A 123 -6.06 -5.04 -29.11
N ALA A 124 -4.92 -5.22 -29.77
CA ALA A 124 -4.52 -6.46 -30.41
C ALA A 124 -4.41 -7.62 -29.42
N GLY A 125 -3.88 -7.39 -28.21
CA GLY A 125 -3.83 -8.39 -27.15
C GLY A 125 -5.23 -8.76 -26.63
N LEU A 126 -6.15 -7.81 -26.59
CA LEU A 126 -7.54 -8.04 -26.18
C LEU A 126 -8.32 -8.86 -27.22
N LEU A 127 -7.97 -8.75 -28.49
CA LEU A 127 -8.64 -9.43 -29.60
C LEU A 127 -7.98 -10.79 -29.95
N GLY A 128 -7.00 -11.24 -29.15
CA GLY A 128 -6.31 -12.51 -29.40
C GLY A 128 -5.45 -12.50 -30.69
N LEU A 129 -5.14 -11.33 -31.22
CA LEU A 129 -4.24 -11.14 -32.37
C LEU A 129 -2.80 -11.01 -31.80
N GLY A 130 -2.37 -12.05 -31.08
CA GLY A 130 -1.03 -12.14 -30.57
C GLY A 130 -0.04 -12.50 -31.68
N VAL A 131 1.05 -11.80 -31.71
CA VAL A 131 2.30 -12.25 -32.31
C VAL A 131 3.08 -13.00 -31.26
#